data_e181a9f79da56be06d444eb666f034a8
#
_entry.id   e181a9f79da56be06d444eb666f034a8
#
_cell.length_a   1.000
_cell.length_b   1.000
_cell.length_c   1.000
_cell.angle_alpha   90.00
_cell.angle_beta   90.00
_cell.angle_gamma   90.00
#
_symmetry.space_group_name_H-M   'P 1'
#
loop_
_entity.id
_entity.type
_entity.pdbx_description
1 polymer ?
#
loop_
_entity_poly.entity_id
_entity_poly.type
_entity_poly.pdbx_seq_one_letter_code
_entity_poly.pdbx_strand_id
1 'polypeptide(L)'
;MPNSTGRYVLGMEVMTPTGMNLDVATSVAKADLARFDQMVGKDGIERFTFATIEYTKESELFGKTCELTAHLLDSLLVQLPRSLKPIPLLISVPTTISLAKIQEWLGESDYSDFLSVVEAVHASGPSFVLQAMKSMDKYDSMMCISVDSTVSSMQELIDDAMVMSTNNPWGVIPSEGGAGLILCRRNTLETLKLKPQAQLGYIDTELNTADRRGMFRLVQRVSKKLDSFGEVYSDMTNLRAHTEDYGFALGAKAERFIDPEQPNLINELWGTMGSCSSLALIAFTVKNHHFNQPASLLMFDFNGDKGMLQLLAC
;
A
#
# COMPACT_ATOMS: atom_id res chain seq x y z
N MET A 1 28.16 -0.62 0.19
CA MET A 1 26.84 -1.05 0.69
C MET A 1 26.18 -1.90 -0.40
N PRO A 2 26.01 -3.20 -0.23
CA PRO A 2 25.73 -4.10 -1.36
C PRO A 2 24.27 -4.19 -1.80
N ASN A 3 23.30 -3.46 -1.26
CA ASN A 3 21.87 -3.69 -1.52
C ASN A 3 21.01 -2.45 -1.77
N SER A 4 21.61 -1.33 -2.10
CA SER A 4 20.85 -0.13 -2.47
C SER A 4 20.31 -0.29 -3.90
N THR A 5 19.01 -0.34 -4.06
CA THR A 5 18.38 -0.42 -5.38
C THR A 5 18.60 0.86 -6.22
N GLY A 6 19.12 1.93 -5.60
CA GLY A 6 19.25 3.24 -6.23
C GLY A 6 17.92 3.90 -6.57
N ARG A 7 16.84 3.49 -5.91
CA ARG A 7 15.46 4.00 -6.08
C ARG A 7 15.01 4.71 -4.82
N TYR A 8 14.36 5.84 -4.99
CA TYR A 8 14.01 6.75 -3.90
C TYR A 8 12.56 7.21 -4.01
N VAL A 9 11.93 7.46 -2.87
CA VAL A 9 10.63 8.13 -2.77
C VAL A 9 10.88 9.64 -2.74
N LEU A 10 10.34 10.35 -3.71
CA LEU A 10 10.46 11.81 -3.82
C LEU A 10 9.20 12.51 -3.29
N GLY A 11 8.04 11.94 -3.53
CA GLY A 11 6.75 12.42 -3.05
C GLY A 11 5.80 11.27 -2.79
N MET A 12 4.77 11.51 -1.98
CA MET A 12 3.79 10.51 -1.62
C MET A 12 2.49 11.15 -1.15
N GLU A 13 1.39 10.39 -1.33
CA GLU A 13 0.07 10.77 -0.84
C GLU A 13 -0.76 9.53 -0.52
N VAL A 14 -1.67 9.66 0.45
CA VAL A 14 -2.61 8.60 0.83
C VAL A 14 -3.98 9.20 1.12
N MET A 15 -5.01 8.52 0.63
CA MET A 15 -6.41 8.79 0.96
C MET A 15 -7.00 7.59 1.67
N THR A 16 -7.59 7.82 2.83
CA THR A 16 -8.11 6.77 3.72
C THR A 16 -9.45 7.22 4.32
N PRO A 17 -10.23 6.35 4.96
CA PRO A 17 -11.43 6.77 5.69
C PRO A 17 -11.20 7.84 6.75
N THR A 18 -9.98 7.93 7.30
CA THR A 18 -9.62 8.88 8.35
C THR A 18 -9.04 10.21 7.83
N GLY A 19 -8.76 10.31 6.52
CA GLY A 19 -8.21 11.55 5.97
C GLY A 19 -7.99 11.53 4.47
N MET A 20 -8.21 12.70 3.86
CA MET A 20 -8.08 12.91 2.42
C MET A 20 -6.63 13.23 1.98
N ASN A 21 -5.68 13.17 2.89
CA ASN A 21 -4.25 13.28 2.62
C ASN A 21 -3.44 12.62 3.73
N LEU A 22 -2.17 12.33 3.44
CA LEU A 22 -1.28 11.61 4.33
C LEU A 22 -1.10 12.29 5.70
N ASP A 23 -1.06 13.62 5.74
CA ASP A 23 -0.87 14.36 6.99
C ASP A 23 -2.07 14.21 7.92
N VAL A 24 -3.28 14.36 7.40
CA VAL A 24 -4.52 14.19 8.18
C VAL A 24 -4.68 12.72 8.57
N ALA A 25 -4.56 11.79 7.62
CA ALA A 25 -4.67 10.36 7.90
C ALA A 25 -3.71 9.88 8.98
N THR A 26 -2.45 10.35 8.93
CA THR A 26 -1.43 10.04 9.93
C THR A 26 -1.71 10.69 11.29
N SER A 27 -2.20 11.93 11.29
CA SER A 27 -2.51 12.64 12.55
C SER A 27 -3.67 12.00 13.30
N VAL A 28 -4.71 11.59 12.55
CA VAL A 28 -5.86 10.84 13.09
C VAL A 28 -5.41 9.50 13.65
N ALA A 29 -4.55 8.79 12.92
CA ALA A 29 -3.96 7.52 13.36
C ALA A 29 -3.17 7.67 14.67
N LYS A 30 -2.32 8.71 14.77
CA LYS A 30 -1.55 9.00 15.99
C LYS A 30 -2.42 9.41 17.18
N ALA A 31 -3.60 9.93 16.93
CA ALA A 31 -4.57 10.26 17.96
C ALA A 31 -5.43 9.05 18.37
N ASP A 32 -5.15 7.85 17.83
CA ASP A 32 -5.92 6.61 18.03
C ASP A 32 -7.42 6.79 17.70
N LEU A 33 -7.71 7.54 16.65
CA LEU A 33 -9.05 7.84 16.15
C LEU A 33 -9.33 7.04 14.88
N ALA A 34 -9.40 5.74 15.01
CA ALA A 34 -9.86 4.89 13.91
C ALA A 34 -11.35 5.16 13.63
N ARG A 35 -11.70 5.25 12.32
CA ARG A 35 -13.08 5.49 11.90
C ARG A 35 -13.65 4.22 11.30
N PHE A 36 -14.28 3.41 12.15
CA PHE A 36 -14.93 2.18 11.75
C PHE A 36 -16.42 2.28 12.00
N ASP A 37 -17.21 1.96 10.98
CA ASP A 37 -18.66 1.87 11.03
C ASP A 37 -19.10 0.44 11.22
N GLN A 38 -20.36 0.25 11.59
CA GLN A 38 -20.96 -1.06 11.74
C GLN A 38 -22.25 -1.17 10.95
N MET A 39 -22.41 -2.25 10.20
CA MET A 39 -23.69 -2.64 9.61
C MET A 39 -24.24 -3.89 10.26
N VAL A 40 -25.57 -3.95 10.38
CA VAL A 40 -26.28 -5.10 10.91
C VAL A 40 -26.48 -6.13 9.80
N GLY A 41 -26.14 -7.38 10.09
CA GLY A 41 -26.35 -8.50 9.19
C GLY A 41 -27.82 -8.83 8.93
N LYS A 42 -28.07 -9.72 7.98
CA LYS A 42 -29.42 -10.16 7.60
C LYS A 42 -30.21 -10.84 8.74
N ASP A 43 -29.51 -11.36 9.73
CA ASP A 43 -30.08 -11.96 10.95
C ASP A 43 -30.57 -10.93 11.97
N GLY A 44 -30.28 -9.65 11.78
CA GLY A 44 -30.64 -8.54 12.67
C GLY A 44 -29.81 -8.49 13.98
N ILE A 45 -28.82 -9.36 14.15
CA ILE A 45 -28.06 -9.53 15.39
C ILE A 45 -26.56 -9.27 15.16
N GLU A 46 -25.97 -9.95 14.19
CA GLU A 46 -24.53 -9.84 13.89
C GLU A 46 -24.19 -8.47 13.34
N ARG A 47 -23.10 -7.89 13.81
CA ARG A 47 -22.62 -6.57 13.37
C ARG A 47 -21.27 -6.72 12.71
N PHE A 48 -21.16 -6.26 11.47
CA PHE A 48 -19.96 -6.28 10.67
C PHE A 48 -19.28 -4.91 10.68
N THR A 49 -17.97 -4.91 10.91
CA THR A 49 -17.18 -3.69 10.98
C THR A 49 -16.56 -3.38 9.60
N PHE A 50 -16.63 -2.13 9.18
CA PHE A 50 -16.06 -1.65 7.91
C PHE A 50 -15.65 -0.18 8.02
N ALA A 51 -15.01 0.37 6.97
CA ALA A 51 -14.67 1.79 6.91
C ALA A 51 -14.84 2.32 5.48
N THR A 52 -15.50 3.44 5.31
CA THR A 52 -15.72 4.09 4.01
C THR A 52 -15.16 5.50 3.97
N ILE A 53 -14.82 5.95 2.78
CA ILE A 53 -14.45 7.35 2.51
C ILE A 53 -15.74 8.14 2.27
N GLU A 54 -16.11 9.01 3.20
CA GLU A 54 -17.35 9.81 3.12
C GLU A 54 -17.19 11.14 2.40
N TYR A 55 -15.97 11.56 2.10
CA TYR A 55 -15.72 12.85 1.45
C TYR A 55 -15.63 12.77 -0.09
N THR A 56 -15.84 11.57 -0.68
CA THR A 56 -16.06 11.40 -2.12
C THR A 56 -17.51 11.64 -2.49
N LYS A 57 -17.75 12.19 -3.69
CA LYS A 57 -19.09 12.44 -4.21
C LYS A 57 -19.67 11.23 -4.95
N GLU A 58 -18.80 10.50 -5.59
CA GLU A 58 -19.13 9.33 -6.39
C GLU A 58 -19.40 8.12 -5.50
N SER A 59 -20.49 7.42 -5.77
CA SER A 59 -20.86 6.18 -5.07
C SER A 59 -20.53 4.92 -5.88
N GLU A 60 -20.59 5.03 -7.21
CA GLU A 60 -20.27 3.92 -8.13
C GLU A 60 -18.77 3.66 -8.15
N LEU A 61 -18.37 2.39 -8.15
CA LEU A 61 -16.97 1.99 -8.00
C LEU A 61 -16.03 2.63 -9.04
N PHE A 62 -16.46 2.72 -10.31
CA PHE A 62 -15.64 3.35 -11.35
C PHE A 62 -15.49 4.86 -11.10
N GLY A 63 -16.61 5.57 -10.86
CA GLY A 63 -16.59 7.00 -10.56
C GLY A 63 -15.75 7.31 -9.33
N LYS A 64 -15.92 6.54 -8.25
CA LYS A 64 -15.13 6.67 -7.03
C LYS A 64 -13.63 6.43 -7.28
N THR A 65 -13.28 5.42 -8.08
CA THR A 65 -11.89 5.16 -8.45
C THR A 65 -11.29 6.32 -9.23
N CYS A 66 -12.04 6.91 -10.18
CA CYS A 66 -11.63 8.11 -10.91
C CYS A 66 -11.44 9.32 -9.97
N GLU A 67 -12.39 9.54 -9.05
CA GLU A 67 -12.32 10.65 -8.08
C GLU A 67 -11.09 10.51 -7.16
N LEU A 68 -10.87 9.33 -6.58
CA LEU A 68 -9.69 9.07 -5.73
C LEU A 68 -8.39 9.22 -6.52
N THR A 69 -8.35 8.73 -7.76
CA THR A 69 -7.19 8.87 -8.64
C THR A 69 -6.91 10.34 -8.95
N ALA A 70 -7.95 11.14 -9.24
CA ALA A 70 -7.84 12.58 -9.49
C ALA A 70 -7.24 13.31 -8.29
N HIS A 71 -7.76 13.08 -7.10
CA HIS A 71 -7.22 13.68 -5.88
C HIS A 71 -5.76 13.31 -5.59
N LEU A 72 -5.38 12.05 -5.83
CA LEU A 72 -3.98 11.63 -5.70
C LEU A 72 -3.10 12.31 -6.73
N LEU A 73 -3.55 12.42 -8.00
CA LEU A 73 -2.82 13.12 -9.05
C LEU A 73 -2.64 14.60 -8.72
N ASP A 74 -3.69 15.28 -8.27
CA ASP A 74 -3.61 16.69 -7.86
C ASP A 74 -2.53 16.89 -6.80
N SER A 75 -2.55 16.09 -5.73
CA SER A 75 -1.58 16.18 -4.65
C SER A 75 -0.15 15.83 -5.09
N LEU A 76 0.02 14.77 -5.88
CA LEU A 76 1.35 14.32 -6.34
C LEU A 76 1.93 15.26 -7.39
N LEU A 77 1.12 15.82 -8.28
CA LEU A 77 1.58 16.78 -9.29
C LEU A 77 2.04 18.10 -8.68
N VAL A 78 1.54 18.51 -7.53
CA VAL A 78 2.06 19.64 -6.75
C VAL A 78 3.44 19.33 -6.19
N GLN A 79 3.66 18.09 -5.70
CA GLN A 79 4.95 17.64 -5.17
C GLN A 79 5.98 17.37 -6.27
N LEU A 80 5.54 17.13 -7.51
CA LEU A 80 6.41 16.77 -8.64
C LEU A 80 7.16 17.98 -9.21
N PRO A 81 8.52 17.99 -9.22
CA PRO A 81 9.31 19.01 -9.84
C PRO A 81 8.95 19.21 -11.32
N ARG A 82 8.93 20.46 -11.77
CA ARG A 82 8.61 20.78 -13.19
C ARG A 82 9.53 20.08 -14.19
N SER A 83 10.80 19.87 -13.83
CA SER A 83 11.80 19.17 -14.66
C SER A 83 11.52 17.69 -14.87
N LEU A 84 10.60 17.08 -14.10
CA LEU A 84 10.19 15.69 -14.25
C LEU A 84 8.85 15.52 -14.98
N LYS A 85 8.21 16.61 -15.42
CA LYS A 85 6.96 16.60 -16.20
C LYS A 85 7.27 16.64 -17.70
N PRO A 86 6.57 15.85 -18.55
CA PRO A 86 5.60 14.81 -18.19
C PRO A 86 6.25 13.54 -17.62
N ILE A 87 5.53 12.80 -16.75
CA ILE A 87 6.04 11.63 -16.02
C ILE A 87 5.26 10.36 -16.40
N PRO A 88 5.90 9.17 -16.49
CA PRO A 88 5.19 7.90 -16.61
C PRO A 88 4.33 7.60 -15.39
N LEU A 89 3.12 7.08 -15.59
CA LEU A 89 2.19 6.62 -14.56
C LEU A 89 1.98 5.12 -14.67
N LEU A 90 2.22 4.40 -13.57
CA LEU A 90 1.75 3.03 -13.34
C LEU A 90 0.59 3.08 -12.35
N ILE A 91 -0.59 2.60 -12.75
CA ILE A 91 -1.78 2.62 -11.89
C ILE A 91 -2.38 1.23 -11.72
N SER A 92 -2.66 0.84 -10.46
CA SER A 92 -3.44 -0.35 -10.11
C SER A 92 -4.84 0.04 -9.69
N VAL A 93 -5.84 -0.66 -10.23
CA VAL A 93 -7.26 -0.44 -9.96
C VAL A 93 -7.94 -1.77 -9.62
N PRO A 94 -9.14 -1.73 -8.97
CA PRO A 94 -9.92 -2.94 -8.68
C PRO A 94 -10.10 -3.85 -9.90
N THR A 95 -10.09 -5.16 -9.69
CA THR A 95 -10.18 -6.16 -10.77
C THR A 95 -11.48 -6.09 -11.58
N THR A 96 -12.53 -5.52 -11.02
CA THR A 96 -13.83 -5.31 -11.66
C THR A 96 -13.86 -4.10 -12.59
N ILE A 97 -12.84 -3.23 -12.55
CA ILE A 97 -12.74 -2.04 -13.40
C ILE A 97 -11.98 -2.39 -14.69
N SER A 98 -12.51 -1.99 -15.82
CA SER A 98 -11.82 -2.16 -17.12
C SER A 98 -10.57 -1.27 -17.19
N LEU A 99 -9.41 -1.88 -17.45
CA LEU A 99 -8.14 -1.16 -17.64
C LEU A 99 -8.21 -0.19 -18.82
N ALA A 100 -8.89 -0.55 -19.89
CA ALA A 100 -9.09 0.33 -21.05
C ALA A 100 -9.89 1.58 -20.69
N LYS A 101 -10.96 1.45 -19.88
CA LYS A 101 -11.76 2.60 -19.46
C LYS A 101 -10.99 3.57 -18.57
N ILE A 102 -10.15 3.08 -17.67
CA ILE A 102 -9.34 3.97 -16.83
C ILE A 102 -8.23 4.67 -17.63
N GLN A 103 -7.64 3.97 -18.62
CA GLN A 103 -6.67 4.59 -19.53
C GLN A 103 -7.31 5.64 -20.44
N GLU A 104 -8.51 5.38 -20.97
CA GLU A 104 -9.29 6.33 -21.77
C GLU A 104 -9.63 7.58 -20.94
N TRP A 105 -10.16 7.38 -19.73
CA TRP A 105 -10.47 8.48 -18.81
C TRP A 105 -9.24 9.34 -18.49
N LEU A 106 -8.08 8.72 -18.21
CA LEU A 106 -6.83 9.46 -17.97
C LEU A 106 -6.35 10.22 -19.22
N GLY A 107 -6.51 9.62 -20.42
CA GLY A 107 -6.13 10.23 -21.68
C GLY A 107 -7.00 11.43 -22.07
N GLU A 108 -8.27 11.45 -21.64
CA GLU A 108 -9.23 12.55 -21.87
C GLU A 108 -9.25 13.59 -20.75
N SER A 109 -8.58 13.31 -19.62
CA SER A 109 -8.54 14.20 -18.46
C SER A 109 -7.54 15.34 -18.61
N ASP A 110 -7.67 16.38 -17.78
CA ASP A 110 -6.71 17.49 -17.66
C ASP A 110 -5.31 17.04 -17.22
N TYR A 111 -5.17 15.78 -16.78
CA TYR A 111 -3.89 15.21 -16.37
C TYR A 111 -3.06 14.70 -17.54
N SER A 112 -3.64 14.52 -18.72
CA SER A 112 -2.98 13.96 -19.92
C SER A 112 -1.68 14.70 -20.30
N ASP A 113 -1.65 16.01 -20.15
CA ASP A 113 -0.46 16.83 -20.44
C ASP A 113 0.71 16.61 -19.46
N PHE A 114 0.43 16.05 -18.30
CA PHE A 114 1.44 15.77 -17.26
C PHE A 114 1.93 14.32 -17.25
N LEU A 115 1.29 13.45 -18.04
CA LEU A 115 1.56 12.03 -18.08
C LEU A 115 2.16 11.64 -19.44
N SER A 116 3.37 11.05 -19.46
CA SER A 116 4.03 10.65 -20.71
C SER A 116 3.58 9.28 -21.21
N VAL A 117 3.34 8.36 -20.30
CA VAL A 117 2.84 6.99 -20.56
C VAL A 117 1.94 6.61 -19.39
N VAL A 118 0.80 5.98 -19.67
CA VAL A 118 -0.12 5.43 -18.66
C VAL A 118 -0.19 3.92 -18.84
N GLU A 119 0.26 3.18 -17.83
CA GLU A 119 0.14 1.72 -17.74
C GLU A 119 -0.83 1.40 -16.61
N ALA A 120 -2.01 0.87 -16.94
CA ALA A 120 -3.00 0.41 -15.97
C ALA A 120 -2.91 -1.11 -15.82
N VAL A 121 -3.02 -1.60 -14.57
CA VAL A 121 -2.90 -3.02 -14.23
C VAL A 121 -3.91 -3.44 -13.17
N HIS A 122 -4.15 -4.75 -13.08
CA HIS A 122 -4.76 -5.38 -11.91
C HIS A 122 -3.65 -6.15 -11.19
N ALA A 123 -3.25 -5.68 -10.02
CA ALA A 123 -2.17 -6.31 -9.28
C ALA A 123 -2.45 -6.27 -7.77
N SER A 124 -2.06 -7.32 -7.06
CA SER A 124 -2.00 -7.30 -5.60
C SER A 124 -1.01 -6.25 -5.10
N GLY A 125 -1.16 -5.80 -3.86
CA GLY A 125 -0.24 -4.81 -3.29
C GLY A 125 1.24 -5.18 -3.41
N PRO A 126 1.68 -6.38 -2.94
CA PRO A 126 3.08 -6.82 -3.08
C PRO A 126 3.54 -6.93 -4.54
N SER A 127 2.66 -7.45 -5.42
CA SER A 127 2.95 -7.59 -6.85
C SER A 127 3.07 -6.23 -7.54
N PHE A 128 2.22 -5.27 -7.18
CA PHE A 128 2.26 -3.91 -7.71
C PHE A 128 3.56 -3.19 -7.34
N VAL A 129 3.95 -3.26 -6.05
CA VAL A 129 5.23 -2.68 -5.59
C VAL A 129 6.41 -3.29 -6.34
N LEU A 130 6.43 -4.62 -6.53
CA LEU A 130 7.47 -5.29 -7.31
C LEU A 130 7.49 -4.82 -8.77
N GLN A 131 6.32 -4.66 -9.40
CA GLN A 131 6.20 -4.16 -10.76
C GLN A 131 6.69 -2.71 -10.88
N ALA A 132 6.31 -1.85 -9.95
CA ALA A 132 6.82 -0.47 -9.87
C ALA A 132 8.35 -0.43 -9.79
N MET A 133 8.93 -1.28 -8.94
CA MET A 133 10.38 -1.38 -8.81
C MET A 133 11.06 -1.85 -10.10
N LYS A 134 10.46 -2.79 -10.83
CA LYS A 134 10.98 -3.25 -12.15
C LYS A 134 10.82 -2.19 -13.23
N SER A 135 9.72 -1.44 -13.24
CA SER A 135 9.47 -0.37 -14.20
C SER A 135 10.49 0.77 -14.07
N MET A 136 11.03 0.99 -12.85
CA MET A 136 12.16 1.90 -12.65
C MET A 136 13.46 1.47 -13.36
N ASP A 137 13.56 0.28 -13.93
CA ASP A 137 14.68 -0.10 -14.79
C ASP A 137 14.58 0.56 -16.17
N LYS A 138 13.35 0.95 -16.60
CA LYS A 138 13.08 1.61 -17.87
C LYS A 138 13.01 3.14 -17.74
N TYR A 139 12.58 3.65 -16.57
CA TYR A 139 12.30 5.06 -16.34
C TYR A 139 13.19 5.63 -15.24
N ASP A 140 13.69 6.85 -15.42
CA ASP A 140 14.48 7.55 -14.41
C ASP A 140 13.63 8.14 -13.27
N SER A 141 12.36 8.38 -13.55
CA SER A 141 11.33 8.75 -12.59
C SER A 141 9.97 8.22 -13.04
N MET A 142 9.10 7.92 -12.12
CA MET A 142 7.73 7.51 -12.41
C MET A 142 6.79 7.81 -11.24
N MET A 143 5.52 7.92 -11.54
CA MET A 143 4.44 7.96 -10.55
C MET A 143 3.78 6.59 -10.48
N CYS A 144 3.50 6.13 -9.27
CA CYS A 144 2.77 4.90 -9.00
C CYS A 144 1.52 5.26 -8.20
N ILE A 145 0.35 4.83 -8.64
CA ILE A 145 -0.91 5.02 -7.92
C ILE A 145 -1.61 3.67 -7.81
N SER A 146 -2.16 3.38 -6.64
CA SER A 146 -3.07 2.25 -6.44
C SER A 146 -4.32 2.74 -5.73
N VAL A 147 -5.48 2.39 -6.27
CA VAL A 147 -6.80 2.68 -5.69
C VAL A 147 -7.56 1.38 -5.60
N ASP A 148 -8.16 1.10 -4.45
CA ASP A 148 -8.95 -0.11 -4.27
C ASP A 148 -10.04 0.07 -3.20
N SER A 149 -11.04 -0.84 -3.21
CA SER A 149 -12.14 -0.86 -2.27
C SER A 149 -12.55 -2.31 -1.98
N THR A 150 -12.17 -2.83 -0.82
CA THR A 150 -12.68 -4.12 -0.35
C THR A 150 -14.13 -4.02 0.14
N VAL A 151 -14.63 -2.82 0.38
CA VAL A 151 -16.04 -2.56 0.67
C VAL A 151 -16.93 -2.93 -0.52
N SER A 152 -16.44 -2.75 -1.75
CA SER A 152 -17.18 -3.14 -2.97
C SER A 152 -17.48 -4.64 -3.04
N SER A 153 -16.66 -5.49 -2.40
CA SER A 153 -16.83 -6.94 -2.29
C SER A 153 -17.31 -7.39 -0.90
N MET A 154 -17.84 -6.46 -0.09
CA MET A 154 -18.18 -6.74 1.31
C MET A 154 -19.14 -7.92 1.48
N GLN A 155 -20.16 -8.08 0.60
CA GLN A 155 -21.11 -9.18 0.71
C GLN A 155 -20.42 -10.54 0.47
N GLU A 156 -19.51 -10.62 -0.50
CA GLU A 156 -18.72 -11.83 -0.77
C GLU A 156 -17.84 -12.18 0.43
N LEU A 157 -17.17 -11.18 1.00
CA LEU A 157 -16.34 -11.36 2.20
C LEU A 157 -17.15 -11.80 3.43
N ILE A 158 -18.40 -11.34 3.56
CA ILE A 158 -19.33 -11.79 4.61
C ILE A 158 -19.72 -13.25 4.37
N ASP A 159 -20.10 -13.58 3.15
CA ASP A 159 -20.54 -14.95 2.79
C ASP A 159 -19.38 -15.96 2.98
N ASP A 160 -18.13 -15.53 2.80
CA ASP A 160 -16.92 -16.31 3.07
C ASP A 160 -16.45 -16.27 4.54
N ALA A 161 -17.23 -15.64 5.45
CA ALA A 161 -16.91 -15.46 6.86
C ALA A 161 -15.54 -14.78 7.11
N MET A 162 -15.13 -13.87 6.23
CA MET A 162 -13.84 -13.17 6.31
C MET A 162 -13.94 -11.81 7.01
N VAL A 163 -15.14 -11.23 7.19
CA VAL A 163 -15.30 -9.89 7.76
C VAL A 163 -15.29 -9.96 9.29
N MET A 164 -14.62 -8.99 9.90
CA MET A 164 -14.68 -8.80 11.35
C MET A 164 -16.11 -8.49 11.78
N SER A 165 -16.62 -9.26 12.75
CA SER A 165 -17.96 -9.09 13.27
C SER A 165 -18.01 -9.39 14.78
N THR A 166 -19.18 -9.22 15.38
CA THR A 166 -19.42 -9.61 16.77
C THR A 166 -19.18 -11.10 17.02
N ASN A 167 -19.29 -11.95 15.98
CA ASN A 167 -19.09 -13.40 16.07
C ASN A 167 -17.74 -13.85 15.48
N ASN A 168 -17.07 -13.00 14.68
CA ASN A 168 -15.80 -13.29 14.03
C ASN A 168 -14.74 -12.23 14.36
N PRO A 169 -13.97 -12.34 15.44
CA PRO A 169 -12.91 -11.39 15.76
C PRO A 169 -11.67 -11.53 14.87
N TRP A 170 -11.55 -12.62 14.09
CA TRP A 170 -10.42 -12.90 13.19
C TRP A 170 -10.66 -12.44 11.75
N GLY A 171 -11.62 -11.58 11.55
CA GLY A 171 -11.96 -11.06 10.22
C GLY A 171 -11.14 -9.83 9.84
N VAL A 172 -11.26 -9.47 8.57
CA VAL A 172 -10.78 -8.18 8.06
C VAL A 172 -11.80 -7.10 8.36
N ILE A 173 -11.36 -5.86 8.39
CA ILE A 173 -12.21 -4.68 8.37
C ILE A 173 -12.20 -4.17 6.92
N PRO A 174 -13.22 -4.49 6.09
CA PRO A 174 -13.28 -3.98 4.72
C PRO A 174 -13.19 -2.46 4.71
N SER A 175 -12.36 -1.94 3.82
CA SER A 175 -12.11 -0.51 3.71
C SER A 175 -11.84 -0.13 2.25
N GLU A 176 -11.67 1.15 2.01
CA GLU A 176 -11.37 1.70 0.70
C GLU A 176 -10.34 2.82 0.82
N GLY A 177 -9.62 3.06 -0.26
CA GLY A 177 -8.61 4.10 -0.26
C GLY A 177 -7.80 4.16 -1.54
N GLY A 178 -6.82 5.03 -1.48
CA GLY A 178 -5.83 5.17 -2.53
C GLY A 178 -4.50 5.64 -1.98
N ALA A 179 -3.43 5.25 -2.64
CA ALA A 179 -2.09 5.69 -2.30
C ALA A 179 -1.27 5.93 -3.57
N GLY A 180 -0.37 6.88 -3.50
CA GLY A 180 0.51 7.20 -4.62
C GLY A 180 1.91 7.59 -4.16
N LEU A 181 2.89 7.26 -4.99
CA LEU A 181 4.30 7.56 -4.80
C LEU A 181 4.89 8.19 -6.06
N ILE A 182 5.80 9.13 -5.88
CA ILE A 182 6.73 9.59 -6.91
C ILE A 182 8.06 8.90 -6.64
N LEU A 183 8.49 8.05 -7.56
CA LEU A 183 9.75 7.32 -7.51
C LEU A 183 10.79 7.96 -8.42
N CYS A 184 12.05 7.96 -8.00
CA CYS A 184 13.14 8.55 -8.76
C CYS A 184 14.43 7.74 -8.58
N ARG A 185 15.27 7.70 -9.63
CA ARG A 185 16.60 7.09 -9.58
C ARG A 185 17.63 8.05 -8.99
N ARG A 186 18.72 7.48 -8.45
CA ARG A 186 19.83 8.23 -7.86
C ARG A 186 20.40 9.28 -8.83
N ASN A 187 20.69 8.89 -10.06
CA ASN A 187 21.29 9.80 -11.04
C ASN A 187 20.43 11.05 -11.29
N THR A 188 19.11 10.87 -11.36
CA THR A 188 18.19 11.98 -11.56
C THR A 188 18.12 12.89 -10.33
N LEU A 189 18.12 12.30 -9.12
CA LEU A 189 18.19 13.08 -7.88
C LEU A 189 19.44 13.94 -7.82
N GLU A 190 20.61 13.35 -8.11
CA GLU A 190 21.90 14.04 -8.09
C GLU A 190 21.97 15.16 -9.15
N THR A 191 21.53 14.85 -10.39
CA THR A 191 21.54 15.82 -11.50
C THR A 191 20.62 17.01 -11.23
N LEU A 192 19.43 16.76 -10.70
CA LEU A 192 18.43 17.81 -10.44
C LEU A 192 18.52 18.37 -9.02
N LYS A 193 19.44 17.88 -8.18
CA LYS A 193 19.63 18.27 -6.78
C LYS A 193 18.35 18.15 -5.95
N LEU A 194 17.58 17.09 -6.19
CA LEU A 194 16.35 16.83 -5.47
C LEU A 194 16.64 16.14 -4.14
N LYS A 195 15.79 16.43 -3.14
CA LYS A 195 15.88 15.81 -1.81
C LYS A 195 14.83 14.70 -1.70
N PRO A 196 15.24 13.42 -1.66
CA PRO A 196 14.32 12.33 -1.44
C PRO A 196 13.89 12.24 0.01
N GLN A 197 12.76 11.57 0.26
CA GLN A 197 12.21 11.35 1.61
C GLN A 197 12.67 10.03 2.22
N ALA A 198 12.86 8.99 1.38
CA ALA A 198 13.39 7.69 1.80
C ALA A 198 14.02 6.97 0.61
N GLN A 199 14.92 6.05 0.89
CA GLN A 199 15.45 5.12 -0.10
C GLN A 199 14.74 3.79 -0.01
N LEU A 200 14.31 3.26 -1.16
CA LEU A 200 13.82 1.89 -1.29
C LEU A 200 15.02 0.95 -1.34
N GLY A 201 15.13 0.12 -0.33
CA GLY A 201 16.19 -0.86 -0.18
C GLY A 201 15.89 -2.17 -0.92
N TYR A 202 16.21 -3.29 -0.27
CA TYR A 202 15.95 -4.61 -0.82
C TYR A 202 14.45 -4.92 -0.84
N ILE A 203 13.97 -5.49 -1.95
CA ILE A 203 12.62 -6.02 -2.08
C ILE A 203 12.66 -7.48 -2.52
N ASP A 204 11.79 -8.28 -1.97
CA ASP A 204 11.51 -9.64 -2.43
C ASP A 204 10.03 -9.98 -2.20
N THR A 205 9.51 -10.91 -2.98
CA THR A 205 8.11 -11.34 -2.93
C THR A 205 7.99 -12.85 -2.99
N GLU A 206 6.93 -13.36 -2.40
CA GLU A 206 6.48 -14.74 -2.51
C GLU A 206 5.04 -14.68 -3.02
N LEU A 207 4.81 -15.08 -4.26
CA LEU A 207 3.53 -14.92 -4.93
C LEU A 207 2.73 -16.21 -4.96
N ASN A 208 1.40 -16.11 -4.96
CA ASN A 208 0.44 -17.22 -5.06
C ASN A 208 0.66 -18.30 -3.98
N THR A 209 0.91 -17.92 -2.75
CA THR A 209 1.13 -18.87 -1.66
C THR A 209 -0.20 -19.46 -1.20
N ALA A 210 -0.36 -20.77 -1.36
CA ALA A 210 -1.56 -21.49 -0.91
C ALA A 210 -1.48 -21.92 0.56
N ASP A 211 -0.29 -21.85 1.16
CA ASP A 211 -0.03 -22.22 2.55
C ASP A 211 0.20 -20.98 3.44
N ARG A 212 0.15 -21.19 4.75
CA ARG A 212 0.37 -20.13 5.76
C ARG A 212 1.85 -19.95 6.09
N ARG A 213 2.75 -20.07 5.11
CA ARG A 213 4.22 -20.00 5.27
C ARG A 213 4.91 -19.16 4.21
N GLY A 214 4.18 -18.34 3.47
CA GLY A 214 4.74 -17.46 2.44
C GLY A 214 5.69 -16.43 3.04
N MET A 215 5.28 -15.74 4.09
CA MET A 215 6.12 -14.76 4.78
C MET A 215 7.32 -15.42 5.48
N PHE A 216 7.12 -16.59 6.07
CA PHE A 216 8.24 -17.40 6.63
C PHE A 216 9.31 -17.68 5.60
N ARG A 217 8.95 -18.19 4.41
CA ARG A 217 9.92 -18.49 3.34
C ARG A 217 10.61 -17.22 2.85
N LEU A 218 9.84 -16.14 2.72
CA LEU A 218 10.33 -14.84 2.29
C LEU A 218 11.37 -14.30 3.28
N VAL A 219 11.05 -14.26 4.57
CA VAL A 219 11.97 -13.81 5.64
C VAL A 219 13.23 -14.67 5.70
N GLN A 220 13.12 -15.99 5.56
CA GLN A 220 14.29 -16.87 5.48
C GLN A 220 15.18 -16.54 4.26
N ARG A 221 14.58 -16.24 3.11
CA ARG A 221 15.32 -15.90 1.89
C ARG A 221 16.01 -14.54 2.03
N VAL A 222 15.30 -13.54 2.53
CA VAL A 222 15.80 -12.18 2.75
C VAL A 222 16.88 -12.15 3.82
N SER A 223 16.82 -12.98 4.86
CA SER A 223 17.85 -13.06 5.91
C SER A 223 19.23 -13.48 5.42
N LYS A 224 19.33 -14.06 4.22
CA LYS A 224 20.61 -14.35 3.56
C LYS A 224 21.23 -13.14 2.87
N LYS A 225 20.47 -12.04 2.74
CA LYS A 225 20.86 -10.82 2.04
C LYS A 225 21.00 -9.62 2.97
N LEU A 226 20.22 -9.59 4.05
CA LEU A 226 20.17 -8.49 5.00
C LEU A 226 20.52 -9.00 6.40
N ASP A 227 21.40 -8.28 7.09
CA ASP A 227 21.83 -8.61 8.46
C ASP A 227 20.86 -8.13 9.52
N SER A 228 20.13 -7.05 9.26
CA SER A 228 19.12 -6.47 10.13
C SER A 228 17.89 -6.07 9.33
N PHE A 229 16.73 -6.30 9.90
CA PHE A 229 15.45 -5.91 9.32
C PHE A 229 14.90 -4.60 9.91
N GLY A 230 15.34 -4.23 11.13
CA GLY A 230 14.90 -3.01 11.81
C GLY A 230 13.46 -3.10 12.33
N GLU A 231 12.78 -1.97 12.42
CA GLU A 231 11.38 -1.91 12.88
C GLU A 231 10.42 -2.51 11.85
N VAL A 232 9.34 -3.12 12.36
CA VAL A 232 8.33 -3.77 11.53
C VAL A 232 7.14 -2.85 11.31
N TYR A 233 6.80 -2.66 10.04
CA TYR A 233 5.55 -2.06 9.56
C TYR A 233 4.81 -3.07 8.70
N SER A 234 3.49 -3.17 8.81
CA SER A 234 2.75 -4.18 8.04
C SER A 234 1.33 -3.73 7.69
N ASP A 235 0.85 -4.19 6.54
CA ASP A 235 -0.56 -4.18 6.14
C ASP A 235 -1.25 -5.53 6.46
N MET A 236 -0.64 -6.34 7.35
CA MET A 236 -1.21 -7.59 7.84
C MET A 236 -2.58 -7.36 8.44
N THR A 237 -3.52 -8.21 8.07
CA THR A 237 -4.89 -8.19 8.61
C THR A 237 -5.03 -9.12 9.83
N ASN A 238 -6.19 -9.05 10.50
CA ASN A 238 -6.54 -9.97 11.59
C ASN A 238 -6.89 -11.40 11.13
N LEU A 239 -6.80 -11.69 9.83
CA LEU A 239 -7.00 -13.06 9.37
C LEU A 239 -6.00 -14.00 10.02
N ARG A 240 -6.52 -15.11 10.53
CA ARG A 240 -5.73 -16.15 11.17
C ARG A 240 -4.56 -16.63 10.28
N ALA A 241 -4.78 -16.69 8.96
CA ALA A 241 -3.75 -17.06 8.01
C ALA A 241 -2.56 -16.08 7.99
N HIS A 242 -2.83 -14.78 8.13
CA HIS A 242 -1.79 -13.74 8.16
C HIS A 242 -1.03 -13.75 9.48
N THR A 243 -1.74 -13.83 10.62
CA THR A 243 -1.12 -13.85 11.95
C THR A 243 -0.29 -15.10 12.18
N GLU A 244 -0.73 -16.27 11.71
CA GLU A 244 0.06 -17.51 11.78
C GLU A 244 1.32 -17.44 10.91
N ASP A 245 1.22 -16.94 9.67
CA ASP A 245 2.37 -16.78 8.77
C ASP A 245 3.40 -15.78 9.34
N TYR A 246 2.91 -14.67 9.93
CA TYR A 246 3.77 -13.74 10.66
C TYR A 246 4.46 -14.42 11.85
N GLY A 247 3.71 -15.15 12.67
CA GLY A 247 4.26 -15.91 13.81
C GLY A 247 5.34 -16.92 13.39
N PHE A 248 5.15 -17.62 12.26
CA PHE A 248 6.20 -18.50 11.70
C PHE A 248 7.43 -17.71 11.23
N ALA A 249 7.24 -16.55 10.63
CA ALA A 249 8.34 -15.69 10.21
C ALA A 249 9.18 -15.21 11.40
N LEU A 250 8.53 -14.81 12.50
CA LEU A 250 9.19 -14.47 13.75
C LEU A 250 9.95 -15.66 14.35
N GLY A 251 9.31 -16.82 14.43
CA GLY A 251 9.96 -18.04 14.92
C GLY A 251 11.23 -18.39 14.13
N ALA A 252 11.34 -17.95 12.88
CA ALA A 252 12.52 -18.19 12.06
C ALA A 252 13.65 -17.19 12.29
N LYS A 253 13.34 -15.88 12.51
CA LYS A 253 14.31 -14.79 12.45
C LYS A 253 13.94 -13.59 13.34
N ALA A 254 13.33 -13.82 14.51
CA ALA A 254 12.95 -12.73 15.43
C ALA A 254 14.13 -11.82 15.78
N GLU A 255 15.34 -12.39 15.92
CA GLU A 255 16.56 -11.68 16.27
C GLU A 255 17.02 -10.64 15.22
N ARG A 256 16.42 -10.64 14.02
CA ARG A 256 16.72 -9.67 12.96
C ARG A 256 15.81 -8.44 13.01
N PHE A 257 14.69 -8.53 13.69
CA PHE A 257 13.72 -7.45 13.83
C PHE A 257 13.93 -6.70 15.15
N ILE A 258 13.42 -5.48 15.21
CA ILE A 258 13.32 -4.68 16.43
C ILE A 258 11.86 -4.71 16.85
N ASP A 259 11.60 -5.06 18.09
CA ASP A 259 10.28 -5.15 18.71
C ASP A 259 9.22 -5.87 17.83
N PRO A 260 9.55 -7.08 17.31
CA PRO A 260 8.67 -7.75 16.35
C PRO A 260 7.32 -8.19 16.96
N GLU A 261 7.18 -8.18 18.27
CA GLU A 261 5.92 -8.49 18.95
C GLU A 261 4.92 -7.31 18.90
N GLN A 262 5.41 -6.12 18.53
CA GLN A 262 4.61 -4.90 18.40
C GLN A 262 4.80 -4.26 17.02
N PRO A 263 4.37 -4.93 15.94
CA PRO A 263 4.46 -4.36 14.60
C PRO A 263 3.55 -3.14 14.45
N ASN A 264 3.96 -2.17 13.66
CA ASN A 264 3.11 -1.05 13.29
C ASN A 264 2.12 -1.48 12.20
N LEU A 265 0.84 -1.64 12.55
CA LEU A 265 -0.20 -2.18 11.66
C LEU A 265 -1.09 -1.05 11.10
N ILE A 266 -1.05 -0.83 9.76
CA ILE A 266 -1.90 0.19 9.14
C ILE A 266 -3.38 -0.23 9.05
N ASN A 267 -3.67 -1.54 9.06
CA ASN A 267 -5.04 -2.04 9.02
C ASN A 267 -5.84 -1.76 10.31
N GLU A 268 -5.15 -1.59 11.44
CA GLU A 268 -5.79 -1.16 12.69
C GLU A 268 -6.24 0.31 12.63
N LEU A 269 -5.63 1.10 11.73
CA LEU A 269 -5.89 2.53 11.58
C LEU A 269 -6.92 2.81 10.50
N TRP A 270 -6.82 2.10 9.37
CA TRP A 270 -7.54 2.43 8.13
C TRP A 270 -8.42 1.29 7.60
N GLY A 271 -8.38 0.12 8.23
CA GLY A 271 -8.97 -1.10 7.70
C GLY A 271 -8.16 -1.66 6.52
N THR A 272 -8.73 -2.65 5.86
CA THR A 272 -8.10 -3.37 4.75
C THR A 272 -8.52 -2.75 3.43
N MET A 273 -7.67 -1.89 2.88
CA MET A 273 -7.95 -1.11 1.66
C MET A 273 -7.62 -1.88 0.36
N GLY A 274 -7.45 -3.19 0.41
CA GLY A 274 -7.10 -4.00 -0.76
C GLY A 274 -5.68 -3.74 -1.28
N SER A 275 -5.51 -3.75 -2.60
CA SER A 275 -4.21 -3.64 -3.26
C SER A 275 -3.47 -2.33 -2.97
N CYS A 276 -4.16 -1.25 -2.61
CA CYS A 276 -3.52 0.02 -2.29
C CYS A 276 -2.87 0.04 -0.90
N SER A 277 -3.17 -0.91 -0.01
CA SER A 277 -2.59 -1.00 1.33
C SER A 277 -1.05 -1.02 1.31
N SER A 278 -0.43 -1.71 0.36
CA SER A 278 1.04 -1.80 0.31
C SER A 278 1.72 -0.48 -0.07
N LEU A 279 1.13 0.34 -0.97
CA LEU A 279 1.64 1.69 -1.21
C LEU A 279 1.37 2.63 -0.03
N ALA A 280 0.20 2.53 0.58
CA ALA A 280 -0.15 3.27 1.79
C ALA A 280 0.82 2.94 2.94
N LEU A 281 1.20 1.66 3.09
CA LEU A 281 2.20 1.21 4.05
C LEU A 281 3.57 1.89 3.82
N ILE A 282 4.02 1.99 2.57
CA ILE A 282 5.26 2.70 2.24
C ILE A 282 5.14 4.17 2.65
N ALA A 283 4.08 4.86 2.24
CA ALA A 283 3.88 6.27 2.55
C ALA A 283 3.78 6.53 4.07
N PHE A 284 3.02 5.69 4.79
CA PHE A 284 2.90 5.76 6.24
C PHE A 284 4.25 5.59 6.93
N THR A 285 5.03 4.60 6.51
CA THR A 285 6.35 4.33 7.11
C THR A 285 7.31 5.48 6.83
N VAL A 286 7.37 5.99 5.61
CA VAL A 286 8.22 7.14 5.26
C VAL A 286 7.89 8.37 6.12
N LYS A 287 6.61 8.58 6.44
CA LYS A 287 6.16 9.72 7.25
C LYS A 287 6.45 9.58 8.75
N ASN A 288 6.40 8.35 9.28
CA ASN A 288 6.39 8.10 10.72
C ASN A 288 7.68 7.51 11.26
N HIS A 289 8.44 6.82 10.41
CA HIS A 289 9.68 6.16 10.84
C HIS A 289 10.81 7.18 11.07
N HIS A 290 11.50 7.04 12.19
CA HIS A 290 12.72 7.79 12.45
C HIS A 290 13.90 7.02 11.87
N PHE A 291 14.41 7.45 10.71
CA PHE A 291 15.45 6.75 9.94
C PHE A 291 16.84 6.73 10.61
N ASN A 292 16.92 6.46 11.91
CA ASN A 292 18.16 6.12 12.61
C ASN A 292 18.55 4.63 12.41
N GLN A 293 17.63 3.83 11.91
CA GLN A 293 17.75 2.41 11.59
C GLN A 293 16.84 2.06 10.39
N PRO A 294 17.01 0.89 9.75
CA PRO A 294 16.11 0.44 8.70
C PRO A 294 14.69 0.18 9.21
N ALA A 295 13.71 0.24 8.30
CA ALA A 295 12.37 -0.29 8.53
C ALA A 295 12.08 -1.42 7.53
N SER A 296 11.45 -2.48 7.98
CA SER A 296 10.96 -3.56 7.12
C SER A 296 9.45 -3.50 7.00
N LEU A 297 8.99 -3.42 5.76
CA LEU A 297 7.58 -3.44 5.39
C LEU A 297 7.21 -4.87 5.00
N LEU A 298 6.34 -5.49 5.79
CA LEU A 298 5.80 -6.82 5.52
C LEU A 298 4.41 -6.67 4.92
N MET A 299 4.28 -6.99 3.64
CA MET A 299 3.08 -6.82 2.83
C MET A 299 2.34 -8.15 2.69
N PHE A 300 1.04 -8.12 2.92
CA PHE A 300 0.14 -9.27 2.85
C PHE A 300 -1.02 -8.97 1.91
N ASP A 301 -1.41 -9.94 1.10
CA ASP A 301 -2.56 -9.85 0.22
C ASP A 301 -3.47 -11.08 0.38
N PHE A 302 -4.76 -10.92 0.08
CA PHE A 302 -5.76 -12.01 0.15
C PHE A 302 -5.46 -13.16 -0.80
N ASN A 303 -4.84 -12.87 -1.95
CA ASN A 303 -4.46 -13.86 -2.95
C ASN A 303 -3.30 -14.77 -2.50
N GLY A 304 -2.79 -14.55 -1.28
CA GLY A 304 -1.62 -15.26 -0.78
C GLY A 304 -0.29 -14.63 -1.19
N ASP A 305 -0.29 -13.53 -1.91
CA ASP A 305 0.93 -12.79 -2.24
C ASP A 305 1.52 -12.15 -0.98
N LYS A 306 2.84 -12.27 -0.83
CA LYS A 306 3.59 -11.69 0.27
C LYS A 306 4.75 -10.86 -0.29
N GLY A 307 5.07 -9.79 0.40
CA GLY A 307 6.21 -8.93 0.05
C GLY A 307 6.97 -8.49 1.28
N MET A 308 8.27 -8.30 1.11
CA MET A 308 9.12 -7.65 2.11
C MET A 308 9.95 -6.59 1.41
N LEU A 309 9.79 -5.35 1.83
CA LEU A 309 10.56 -4.20 1.36
C LEU A 309 11.30 -3.57 2.53
N GLN A 310 12.59 -3.26 2.35
CA GLN A 310 13.35 -2.48 3.33
C GLN A 310 13.34 -1.01 2.94
N LEU A 311 13.05 -0.12 3.89
CA LEU A 311 13.24 1.31 3.77
C LEU A 311 14.50 1.75 4.52
N LEU A 312 15.23 2.68 3.92
CA LEU A 312 16.50 3.20 4.42
C LEU A 312 16.45 4.74 4.47
N ALA A 313 17.30 5.32 5.32
CA ALA A 313 17.59 6.75 5.26
C ALA A 313 18.17 7.16 3.91
N CYS A 314 18.01 8.44 3.56
CA CYS A 314 18.61 9.07 2.38
C CYS A 314 19.99 9.63 2.67
#